data_ed877a5b54b321357eb4cbef0a45d4d0
#
_entry.id   ed877a5b54b321357eb4cbef0a45d4d0
#
_cell.length_a   1.000
_cell.length_b   1.000
_cell.length_c   1.000
_cell.angle_alpha   90.00
_cell.angle_beta   90.00
_cell.angle_gamma   90.00
#
_symmetry.space_group_name_H-M   'P 1'
#
loop_
_entity.id
_entity.type
_entity.pdbx_description
1 polymer ?
#
loop_
_entity_poly.entity_id
_entity_poly.type
_entity_poly.pdbx_seq_one_letter_code
_entity_poly.pdbx_strand_id
1 'polypeptide(L)'
;MRVKVFAIFFAVSFLSFAPKAKANELDNAAACSGVVLGNASIDYSLGDEASFNEGVSLAITAYLSEVLGSSSAKEDIAIADQILATNTDKIINAANTETFDANVYEEVVKCYRRVASLLLKNRKIIEQNNDKIDKLINQRIKLLKRILSAG
;
A
#
# COMPACT_ATOMS: atom_id res chain seq x y z
N MET A 1 -15.67 12.41 12.03
CA MET A 1 -15.73 11.27 11.10
C MET A 1 -14.86 10.16 11.65
N ARG A 2 -15.41 9.00 11.96
CA ARG A 2 -14.65 7.87 12.53
C ARG A 2 -14.51 6.80 11.45
N VAL A 3 -13.34 6.70 10.83
CA VAL A 3 -12.98 5.55 10.00
C VAL A 3 -12.60 4.41 10.94
N LYS A 4 -13.34 3.32 10.94
CA LYS A 4 -13.00 2.15 11.74
C LYS A 4 -11.82 1.43 11.13
N VAL A 5 -10.73 1.35 11.87
CA VAL A 5 -9.57 0.55 11.54
C VAL A 5 -9.90 -0.92 11.78
N PHE A 6 -9.91 -1.70 10.72
CA PHE A 6 -9.93 -3.16 10.83
C PHE A 6 -8.52 -3.67 10.56
N ALA A 7 -7.89 -4.18 11.61
CA ALA A 7 -6.66 -4.95 11.47
C ALA A 7 -6.94 -6.21 10.62
N ILE A 8 -6.48 -6.20 9.39
CA ILE A 8 -6.49 -7.41 8.57
C ILE A 8 -5.25 -8.21 8.95
N PHE A 9 -5.40 -9.08 9.94
CA PHE A 9 -4.38 -10.04 10.31
C PHE A 9 -4.29 -11.14 9.27
N PHE A 10 -3.18 -11.21 8.56
CA PHE A 10 -2.71 -12.45 7.96
C PHE A 10 -1.52 -12.93 8.77
N ALA A 11 -1.79 -13.86 9.68
CA ALA A 11 -0.72 -14.54 10.41
C ALA A 11 -0.24 -15.75 9.60
N VAL A 12 1.00 -15.72 9.16
CA VAL A 12 1.75 -16.95 8.88
C VAL A 12 3.18 -16.75 9.33
N SER A 13 3.53 -17.43 10.40
CA SER A 13 4.90 -17.49 10.93
C SER A 13 5.67 -18.58 10.20
N PHE A 14 6.82 -18.25 9.62
CA PHE A 14 7.99 -19.17 9.50
C PHE A 14 9.26 -18.39 9.14
N LEU A 15 10.32 -18.62 9.91
CA LEU A 15 11.66 -18.07 9.78
C LEU A 15 12.45 -18.77 8.67
N SER A 16 13.03 -18.03 7.73
CA SER A 16 14.24 -18.43 7.03
C SER A 16 14.98 -17.25 6.40
N PHE A 17 16.31 -17.34 6.42
CA PHE A 17 17.26 -16.29 6.08
C PHE A 17 17.31 -16.04 4.56
N ALA A 18 16.88 -14.86 4.10
CA ALA A 18 17.13 -14.35 2.76
C ALA A 18 18.11 -13.16 2.79
N PRO A 19 18.85 -12.85 1.70
CA PRO A 19 19.82 -11.76 1.69
C PRO A 19 19.13 -10.41 1.97
N LYS A 20 19.54 -9.74 3.04
CA LYS A 20 18.96 -8.53 3.63
C LYS A 20 18.73 -7.34 2.68
N ALA A 21 19.46 -7.22 1.56
CA ALA A 21 19.38 -6.08 0.66
C ALA A 21 18.10 -6.07 -0.19
N LYS A 22 17.58 -7.22 -0.62
CA LYS A 22 16.35 -7.33 -1.42
C LYS A 22 15.09 -7.20 -0.56
N ALA A 23 15.13 -7.72 0.66
CA ALA A 23 14.05 -7.54 1.63
C ALA A 23 13.81 -6.06 1.95
N ASN A 24 14.89 -5.26 2.12
CA ASN A 24 14.77 -3.83 2.41
C ASN A 24 14.08 -3.02 1.28
N GLU A 25 14.30 -3.36 0.00
CA GLU A 25 13.62 -2.66 -1.09
C GLU A 25 12.12 -2.98 -1.12
N LEU A 26 11.75 -4.23 -0.93
CA LEU A 26 10.35 -4.66 -0.86
C LEU A 26 9.65 -4.05 0.37
N ASP A 27 10.30 -4.03 1.53
CA ASP A 27 9.76 -3.43 2.76
C ASP A 27 9.56 -1.92 2.60
N ASN A 28 10.50 -1.23 1.96
CA ASN A 28 10.37 0.21 1.68
C ASN A 28 9.24 0.49 0.66
N ALA A 29 9.09 -0.36 -0.35
CA ALA A 29 7.99 -0.26 -1.30
C ALA A 29 6.65 -0.49 -0.60
N ALA A 30 6.56 -1.51 0.26
CA ALA A 30 5.38 -1.81 1.06
C ALA A 30 5.01 -0.66 2.00
N ALA A 31 6.00 -0.09 2.70
CA ALA A 31 5.78 1.04 3.61
C ALA A 31 5.21 2.25 2.88
N CYS A 32 5.81 2.69 1.77
CA CYS A 32 5.32 3.83 1.01
C CYS A 32 3.99 3.55 0.30
N SER A 33 3.79 2.35 -0.23
CA SER A 33 2.49 1.95 -0.79
C SER A 33 1.39 1.97 0.27
N GLY A 34 1.70 1.54 1.50
CA GLY A 34 0.78 1.63 2.63
C GLY A 34 0.39 3.07 2.98
N VAL A 35 1.37 3.99 3.01
CA VAL A 35 1.13 5.43 3.24
C VAL A 35 0.21 6.01 2.16
N VAL A 36 0.49 5.75 0.89
CA VAL A 36 -0.35 6.23 -0.24
C VAL A 36 -1.75 5.63 -0.17
N LEU A 37 -1.87 4.34 0.18
CA LEU A 37 -3.15 3.66 0.32
C LEU A 37 -3.98 4.23 1.49
N GLY A 38 -3.32 4.56 2.60
CA GLY A 38 -3.95 5.24 3.74
C GLY A 38 -4.49 6.61 3.37
N ASN A 39 -3.70 7.41 2.64
CA ASN A 39 -4.14 8.72 2.13
C ASN A 39 -5.33 8.58 1.17
N ALA A 40 -5.28 7.64 0.24
CA ALA A 40 -6.41 7.36 -0.67
C ALA A 40 -7.69 6.99 0.11
N SER A 41 -7.57 6.23 1.19
CA SER A 41 -8.72 5.87 2.05
C SER A 41 -9.33 7.10 2.73
N ILE A 42 -8.53 8.11 3.07
CA ILE A 42 -9.01 9.40 3.57
C ILE A 42 -9.77 10.13 2.47
N ASP A 43 -9.24 10.18 1.23
CA ASP A 43 -9.91 10.81 0.09
C ASP A 43 -11.30 10.21 -0.14
N TYR A 44 -11.44 8.88 -0.08
CA TYR A 44 -12.74 8.20 -0.17
C TYR A 44 -13.70 8.68 0.93
N SER A 45 -13.22 8.81 2.14
CA SER A 45 -14.00 9.25 3.29
C SER A 45 -14.46 10.70 3.17
N LEU A 46 -13.73 11.51 2.40
CA LEU A 46 -14.08 12.88 2.06
C LEU A 46 -14.98 13.00 0.83
N GLY A 47 -15.32 11.88 0.18
CA GLY A 47 -16.16 11.83 -1.00
C GLY A 47 -15.40 11.97 -2.33
N ASP A 48 -14.07 12.02 -2.30
CA ASP A 48 -13.23 12.07 -3.52
C ASP A 48 -12.89 10.65 -4.00
N GLU A 49 -13.86 10.05 -4.69
CA GLU A 49 -13.71 8.70 -5.22
C GLU A 49 -12.67 8.62 -6.35
N ALA A 50 -12.45 9.69 -7.09
CA ALA A 50 -11.46 9.72 -8.18
C ALA A 50 -10.04 9.64 -7.61
N SER A 51 -9.70 10.49 -6.65
CA SER A 51 -8.40 10.45 -5.95
C SER A 51 -8.19 9.14 -5.20
N PHE A 52 -9.25 8.57 -4.60
CA PHE A 52 -9.19 7.24 -4.00
C PHE A 52 -8.79 6.16 -5.00
N ASN A 53 -9.49 6.06 -6.14
CA ASN A 53 -9.21 5.03 -7.15
C ASN A 53 -7.79 5.19 -7.72
N GLU A 54 -7.35 6.41 -7.98
CA GLU A 54 -5.99 6.70 -8.45
C GLU A 54 -4.94 6.31 -7.41
N GLY A 55 -5.10 6.72 -6.17
CA GLY A 55 -4.16 6.41 -5.09
C GLY A 55 -4.05 4.91 -4.83
N VAL A 56 -5.17 4.18 -4.82
CA VAL A 56 -5.16 2.70 -4.71
C VAL A 56 -4.44 2.07 -5.89
N SER A 57 -4.71 2.54 -7.11
CA SER A 57 -4.05 2.01 -8.31
C SER A 57 -2.54 2.21 -8.26
N LEU A 58 -2.08 3.41 -7.95
CA LEU A 58 -0.65 3.74 -7.82
C LEU A 58 0.05 2.87 -6.76
N ALA A 59 -0.53 2.82 -5.55
CA ALA A 59 0.04 2.09 -4.43
C ALA A 59 0.15 0.58 -4.70
N ILE A 60 -0.92 -0.04 -5.18
CA ILE A 60 -0.97 -1.48 -5.43
C ILE A 60 -0.10 -1.85 -6.62
N THR A 61 -0.09 -1.07 -7.70
CA THR A 61 0.79 -1.31 -8.84
C THR A 61 2.27 -1.27 -8.43
N ALA A 62 2.68 -0.24 -7.69
CA ALA A 62 4.06 -0.11 -7.21
C ALA A 62 4.46 -1.29 -6.33
N TYR A 63 3.65 -1.65 -5.36
CA TYR A 63 3.91 -2.77 -4.46
C TYR A 63 3.99 -4.11 -5.22
N LEU A 64 2.99 -4.42 -6.04
CA LEU A 64 2.97 -5.68 -6.81
C LEU A 64 4.11 -5.78 -7.80
N SER A 65 4.52 -4.66 -8.42
CA SER A 65 5.67 -4.66 -9.34
C SER A 65 6.98 -5.00 -8.62
N GLU A 66 7.16 -4.59 -7.37
CA GLU A 66 8.32 -5.01 -6.56
C GLU A 66 8.22 -6.49 -6.17
N VAL A 67 7.04 -6.97 -5.75
CA VAL A 67 6.81 -8.39 -5.45
C VAL A 67 7.13 -9.28 -6.66
N LEU A 68 6.65 -8.90 -7.83
CA LEU A 68 6.86 -9.67 -9.07
C LEU A 68 8.30 -9.56 -9.60
N GLY A 69 8.96 -8.45 -9.36
CA GLY A 69 10.34 -8.19 -9.79
C GLY A 69 11.41 -8.70 -8.84
N SER A 70 11.04 -8.90 -7.58
CA SER A 70 11.92 -9.37 -6.55
C SER A 70 11.85 -10.87 -6.47
N SER A 71 12.72 -11.72 -6.66
CA SER A 71 12.64 -13.16 -6.38
C SER A 71 12.49 -13.44 -4.86
N SER A 72 11.59 -12.70 -4.20
CA SER A 72 11.43 -12.74 -2.75
C SER A 72 10.75 -14.03 -2.30
N ALA A 73 11.17 -14.54 -1.14
CA ALA A 73 10.53 -15.67 -0.51
C ALA A 73 9.10 -15.32 -0.05
N LYS A 74 8.24 -16.32 0.13
CA LYS A 74 6.87 -16.10 0.61
C LYS A 74 6.82 -15.41 1.97
N GLU A 75 7.80 -15.69 2.81
CA GLU A 75 7.97 -15.09 4.14
C GLU A 75 8.25 -13.59 4.06
N ASP A 76 9.12 -13.17 3.12
CA ASP A 76 9.43 -11.75 2.89
C ASP A 76 8.21 -10.99 2.37
N ILE A 77 7.42 -11.62 1.49
CA ILE A 77 6.16 -11.05 0.99
C ILE A 77 5.15 -10.90 2.12
N ALA A 78 5.03 -11.88 3.02
CA ALA A 78 4.13 -11.81 4.16
C ALA A 78 4.51 -10.68 5.13
N ILE A 79 5.81 -10.47 5.36
CA ILE A 79 6.32 -9.34 6.16
C ILE A 79 5.99 -8.01 5.46
N ALA A 80 6.23 -7.91 4.16
CA ALA A 80 5.94 -6.72 3.38
C ALA A 80 4.42 -6.40 3.37
N ASP A 81 3.55 -7.39 3.26
CA ASP A 81 2.10 -7.23 3.37
C ASP A 81 1.69 -6.65 4.74
N GLN A 82 2.34 -7.09 5.81
CA GLN A 82 2.10 -6.55 7.16
C GLN A 82 2.60 -5.11 7.28
N ILE A 83 3.76 -4.78 6.71
CA ILE A 83 4.29 -3.41 6.66
C ILE A 83 3.33 -2.49 5.90
N LEU A 84 2.82 -2.93 4.75
CA LEU A 84 1.84 -2.18 3.97
C LEU A 84 0.59 -1.89 4.79
N ALA A 85 0.00 -2.91 5.43
CA ALA A 85 -1.19 -2.77 6.27
C ALA A 85 -0.95 -1.81 7.44
N THR A 86 0.16 -1.97 8.17
CA THR A 86 0.51 -1.12 9.32
C THR A 86 0.65 0.35 8.93
N ASN A 87 1.28 0.64 7.79
CA ASN A 87 1.45 2.02 7.33
C ASN A 87 0.13 2.62 6.79
N THR A 88 -0.74 1.80 6.18
CA THR A 88 -2.10 2.21 5.82
C THR A 88 -2.87 2.65 7.07
N ASP A 89 -2.89 1.83 8.10
CA ASP A 89 -3.59 2.10 9.36
C ASP A 89 -3.00 3.32 10.09
N LYS A 90 -1.69 3.50 10.06
CA LYS A 90 -1.01 4.67 10.63
C LYS A 90 -1.56 5.99 10.06
N ILE A 91 -1.70 6.08 8.75
CA ILE A 91 -2.17 7.30 8.09
C ILE A 91 -3.66 7.53 8.35
N ILE A 92 -4.48 6.48 8.29
CA ILE A 92 -5.91 6.57 8.62
C ILE A 92 -6.10 7.00 10.07
N ASN A 93 -5.33 6.42 11.00
CA ASN A 93 -5.39 6.79 12.41
C ASN A 93 -4.98 8.24 12.65
N ALA A 94 -3.94 8.74 11.98
CA ALA A 94 -3.54 10.14 12.09
C ALA A 94 -4.68 11.08 11.69
N ALA A 95 -5.44 10.77 10.65
CA ALA A 95 -6.61 11.54 10.25
C ALA A 95 -7.76 11.44 11.27
N ASN A 96 -8.01 10.25 11.83
CA ASN A 96 -9.09 10.03 12.81
C ASN A 96 -8.83 10.67 14.16
N THR A 97 -7.57 10.85 14.54
CA THR A 97 -7.15 11.42 15.83
C THR A 97 -6.74 12.88 15.73
N GLU A 98 -6.96 13.51 14.57
CA GLU A 98 -6.58 14.90 14.30
C GLU A 98 -5.06 15.15 14.48
N THR A 99 -4.23 14.11 14.32
CA THR A 99 -2.77 14.18 14.38
C THR A 99 -2.13 14.19 12.99
N PHE A 100 -2.91 14.46 11.95
CA PHE A 100 -2.41 14.61 10.58
C PHE A 100 -1.77 15.99 10.44
N ASP A 101 -0.53 16.10 10.89
CA ASP A 101 0.25 17.34 10.89
C ASP A 101 1.16 17.47 9.64
N ALA A 102 1.99 18.52 9.64
CA ALA A 102 2.93 18.78 8.55
C ALA A 102 3.94 17.63 8.33
N ASN A 103 4.32 16.90 9.38
CA ASN A 103 5.26 15.79 9.28
C ASN A 103 4.61 14.58 8.58
N VAL A 104 3.36 14.27 8.92
CA VAL A 104 2.58 13.21 8.25
C VAL A 104 2.35 13.59 6.79
N TYR A 105 2.00 14.85 6.50
CA TYR A 105 1.86 15.32 5.13
C TYR A 105 3.16 15.19 4.33
N GLU A 106 4.30 15.55 4.90
CA GLU A 106 5.61 15.41 4.25
C GLU A 106 5.94 13.94 3.97
N GLU A 107 5.61 13.02 4.89
CA GLU A 107 5.75 11.58 4.69
C GLU A 107 4.90 11.10 3.52
N VAL A 108 3.65 11.53 3.44
CA VAL A 108 2.74 11.22 2.31
C VAL A 108 3.35 11.67 0.99
N VAL A 109 3.81 12.92 0.90
CA VAL A 109 4.43 13.46 -0.32
C VAL A 109 5.69 12.69 -0.72
N LYS A 110 6.56 12.35 0.23
CA LYS A 110 7.76 11.52 -0.02
C LYS A 110 7.38 10.15 -0.55
N CYS A 111 6.35 9.53 0.00
CA CYS A 111 5.89 8.22 -0.43
C CYS A 111 5.24 8.25 -1.81
N TYR A 112 4.47 9.28 -2.17
CA TYR A 112 4.00 9.45 -3.55
C TYR A 112 5.15 9.53 -4.56
N ARG A 113 6.21 10.30 -4.25
CA ARG A 113 7.42 10.37 -5.09
C ARG A 113 8.12 9.02 -5.20
N ARG A 114 8.20 8.26 -4.12
CA ARG A 114 8.80 6.92 -4.11
C ARG A 114 7.98 5.95 -4.95
N VAL A 115 6.66 5.94 -4.80
CA VAL A 115 5.74 5.13 -5.61
C VAL A 115 5.91 5.45 -7.10
N ALA A 116 5.92 6.72 -7.48
CA ALA A 116 6.15 7.13 -8.87
C ALA A 116 7.51 6.61 -9.42
N SER A 117 8.56 6.70 -8.61
CA SER A 117 9.89 6.17 -8.97
C SER A 117 9.86 4.64 -9.18
N LEU A 118 9.13 3.91 -8.34
CA LEU A 118 8.98 2.44 -8.47
C LEU A 118 8.21 2.07 -9.74
N LEU A 119 7.17 2.81 -10.09
CA LEU A 119 6.42 2.58 -11.34
C LEU A 119 7.32 2.75 -12.57
N LEU A 120 8.17 3.78 -12.58
CA LEU A 120 9.14 3.99 -13.66
C LEU A 120 10.20 2.88 -13.71
N LYS A 121 10.78 2.52 -12.56
CA LYS A 121 11.78 1.45 -12.42
C LYS A 121 11.25 0.12 -12.94
N ASN A 122 10.02 -0.21 -12.60
CA ASN A 122 9.40 -1.51 -12.83
C ASN A 122 8.48 -1.54 -14.07
N ARG A 123 8.57 -0.54 -14.93
CA ARG A 123 7.68 -0.39 -16.10
C ARG A 123 7.52 -1.67 -16.92
N LYS A 124 8.62 -2.37 -17.23
CA LYS A 124 8.58 -3.61 -18.01
C LYS A 124 7.82 -4.74 -17.31
N ILE A 125 8.00 -4.85 -15.97
CA ILE A 125 7.30 -5.85 -15.15
C ILE A 125 5.80 -5.55 -15.15
N ILE A 126 5.43 -4.28 -15.02
CA ILE A 126 4.04 -3.83 -15.03
C ILE A 126 3.41 -4.15 -16.39
N GLU A 127 4.06 -3.78 -17.50
CA GLU A 127 3.58 -4.06 -18.85
C GLU A 127 3.36 -5.56 -19.11
N GLN A 128 4.27 -6.42 -18.61
CA GLN A 128 4.18 -7.87 -18.75
C GLN A 128 3.08 -8.52 -17.89
N ASN A 129 2.63 -7.85 -16.83
CA ASN A 129 1.67 -8.36 -15.86
C ASN A 129 0.40 -7.52 -15.73
N ASN A 130 0.15 -6.63 -16.69
CA ASN A 130 -0.90 -5.62 -16.61
C ASN A 130 -2.26 -6.22 -16.24
N ASP A 131 -2.74 -7.24 -16.94
CA ASP A 131 -4.05 -7.86 -16.67
C ASP A 131 -4.17 -8.43 -15.25
N LYS A 132 -3.08 -9.01 -14.74
CA LYS A 132 -3.04 -9.56 -13.37
C LYS A 132 -3.08 -8.44 -12.34
N ILE A 133 -2.31 -7.38 -12.57
CA ILE A 133 -2.24 -6.22 -11.69
C ILE A 133 -3.60 -5.51 -11.67
N ASP A 134 -4.20 -5.24 -12.82
CA ASP A 134 -5.52 -4.59 -12.93
C ASP A 134 -6.61 -5.39 -12.20
N LYS A 135 -6.60 -6.71 -12.35
CA LYS A 135 -7.55 -7.57 -11.62
C LYS A 135 -7.39 -7.43 -10.11
N LEU A 136 -6.16 -7.41 -9.60
CA LEU A 136 -5.88 -7.27 -8.17
C LEU A 136 -6.24 -5.87 -7.65
N ILE A 137 -5.97 -4.82 -8.43
CA ILE A 137 -6.40 -3.45 -8.11
C ILE A 137 -7.92 -3.38 -7.96
N ASN A 138 -8.65 -3.89 -8.94
CA ASN A 138 -10.11 -3.88 -8.92
C ASN A 138 -10.69 -4.65 -7.72
N GLN A 139 -10.09 -5.78 -7.37
CA GLN A 139 -10.46 -6.53 -6.17
C GLN A 139 -10.19 -5.73 -4.89
N ARG A 140 -9.05 -5.07 -4.81
CA ARG A 140 -8.66 -4.24 -3.67
C ARG A 140 -9.57 -3.03 -3.50
N ILE A 141 -9.88 -2.32 -4.59
CA ILE A 141 -10.82 -1.19 -4.58
C ILE A 141 -12.18 -1.63 -4.04
N LYS A 142 -12.73 -2.74 -4.55
CA LYS A 142 -14.02 -3.27 -4.06
C LYS A 142 -13.99 -3.62 -2.58
N LEU A 143 -12.92 -4.24 -2.11
CA LEU A 143 -12.76 -4.60 -0.70
C LEU A 143 -12.68 -3.35 0.19
N LEU A 144 -11.82 -2.39 -0.16
CA LEU A 144 -11.65 -1.15 0.60
C LEU A 144 -12.95 -0.34 0.66
N LYS A 145 -13.67 -0.19 -0.45
CA LYS A 145 -14.98 0.49 -0.46
C LYS A 145 -15.97 -0.16 0.51
N ARG A 146 -16.02 -1.50 0.57
CA ARG A 146 -16.89 -2.20 1.53
C ARG A 146 -16.50 -1.90 2.97
N ILE A 147 -15.19 -1.95 3.28
CA ILE A 147 -14.68 -1.69 4.63
C ILE A 147 -14.96 -0.24 5.04
N LEU A 148 -14.64 0.72 4.18
CA LEU A 148 -14.80 2.15 4.45
C LEU A 148 -16.27 2.58 4.54
N SER A 149 -17.17 1.93 3.77
CA SER A 149 -18.61 2.23 3.80
C SER A 149 -19.33 1.57 4.99
N ALA A 150 -18.76 0.54 5.61
CA ALA A 150 -19.35 -0.16 6.76
C ALA A 150 -19.10 0.55 8.12
N GLY A 151 -18.31 1.60 8.13
CA GLY A 151 -17.96 2.43 9.29
C GLY A 151 -18.72 3.72 9.32
#